data_02720485ada70056da991bf98937d5da
#
_entry.id   02720485ada70056da991bf98937d5da
#
_cell.length_a   1.000
_cell.length_b   1.000
_cell.length_c   1.000
_cell.angle_alpha   90.00
_cell.angle_beta   90.00
_cell.angle_gamma   90.00
#
_symmetry.space_group_name_H-M   'P 1'
#
loop_
_entity.id
_entity.type
_entity.pdbx_description
1 polymer ?
#
loop_
_entity_poly.entity_id
_entity_poly.type
_entity_poly.pdbx_seq_one_letter_code
_entity_poly.pdbx_strand_id
1 'polypeptide(L)'
;MKKNLKLWAVMVLVALFCGSMNAENPKRELRSVWYTTVSSMDWPKTIGVGAEAQAAQKQEMCDYLDEMKALNITSVCFQVRSESDAMYKSAYCPWTSYLTGERGVDPGWDPLAFCVEECHKRGIECWAWMNPYRWSRSGYDRWTTEHDMEMQRDGWLLSHDGKYITLNPALDKCRKRIVDVCREVVEGYAVDGVLFDDYFYPNNLAQDSTAADYALYNATSNGMSIGDWRRAHVNLMVKEVYDMIQATRPDVRFGISPACVAGKAETSGARYADLKPCDVKAPDWQYATIFSDPVAWLEEKSIDFISPQIYWATWHETAPYGPICEYWSRAANYFGRHFYSSHSIGSANKRVKGAPRRKGPDPAVFGEYVKQVEANREYTLNNASGSIYFSSRGLYGRNPGDAAVGDTLMKYCYNTLALNPVITWKKAPNLGEVSNASLKKGVLNWDKVEKGRSIVKYTIYAVPNKVSYAAAMSKDGDGLDAKYLLAISYDNKYQLPKKKQKGHWYAVCVYDGYSNEFTPVTVNYKGKK
;
A
#
# COMPACT_ATOMS: atom_id res chain seq x y z
N MET A 1 -14.25 48.36 -20.09
CA MET A 1 -14.98 47.71 -19.01
C MET A 1 -15.08 46.17 -19.13
N LYS A 2 -15.28 45.58 -20.31
CA LYS A 2 -15.42 44.11 -20.44
C LYS A 2 -14.14 43.26 -20.20
N LYS A 3 -12.94 43.82 -20.32
CA LYS A 3 -11.67 43.11 -20.05
C LYS A 3 -11.39 42.90 -18.54
N ASN A 4 -11.81 43.84 -17.71
CA ASN A 4 -11.55 43.79 -16.27
C ASN A 4 -12.53 42.86 -15.55
N LEU A 5 -13.73 42.60 -16.11
CA LEU A 5 -14.70 41.69 -15.53
C LEU A 5 -14.26 40.21 -15.63
N LYS A 6 -13.55 39.83 -16.72
CA LYS A 6 -12.99 38.49 -16.87
C LYS A 6 -11.83 38.20 -15.92
N LEU A 7 -11.02 39.25 -15.62
CA LEU A 7 -9.90 39.11 -14.68
C LEU A 7 -10.41 38.98 -13.24
N TRP A 8 -11.48 39.69 -12.88
CA TRP A 8 -12.13 39.56 -11.58
C TRP A 8 -12.86 38.22 -11.41
N ALA A 9 -13.51 37.69 -12.45
CA ALA A 9 -14.14 36.38 -12.42
C ALA A 9 -13.11 35.22 -12.24
N VAL A 10 -11.93 35.34 -12.87
CA VAL A 10 -10.84 34.37 -12.70
C VAL A 10 -10.21 34.49 -11.30
N MET A 11 -10.03 35.72 -10.76
CA MET A 11 -9.54 35.89 -9.38
C MET A 11 -10.55 35.44 -8.33
N VAL A 12 -11.84 35.60 -8.54
CA VAL A 12 -12.89 35.11 -7.64
C VAL A 12 -13.00 33.58 -7.71
N LEU A 13 -12.86 32.96 -8.89
CA LEU A 13 -12.79 31.50 -9.03
C LEU A 13 -11.51 30.93 -8.36
N VAL A 14 -10.36 31.58 -8.48
CA VAL A 14 -9.14 31.18 -7.79
C VAL A 14 -9.26 31.40 -6.27
N ALA A 15 -9.94 32.47 -5.82
CA ALA A 15 -10.19 32.71 -4.40
C ALA A 15 -11.22 31.75 -3.79
N LEU A 16 -12.22 31.30 -4.55
CA LEU A 16 -13.19 30.27 -4.11
C LEU A 16 -12.53 28.87 -4.06
N PHE A 17 -11.55 28.59 -4.93
CA PHE A 17 -10.72 27.38 -4.82
C PHE A 17 -9.72 27.43 -3.65
N CYS A 18 -9.26 28.61 -3.25
CA CYS A 18 -8.39 28.78 -2.07
C CYS A 18 -9.15 28.73 -0.74
N GLY A 19 -10.47 28.85 -0.74
CA GLY A 19 -11.28 28.84 0.48
C GLY A 19 -11.52 27.45 1.10
N SER A 20 -11.37 26.36 0.33
CA SER A 20 -11.49 24.97 0.81
C SER A 20 -10.15 24.32 1.16
N MET A 21 -9.00 24.97 0.93
CA MET A 21 -7.66 24.40 1.10
C MET A 21 -7.11 24.45 2.54
N ASN A 22 -7.93 24.69 3.54
CA ASN A 22 -7.54 24.68 4.97
C ASN A 22 -8.25 23.59 5.78
N ALA A 23 -8.70 22.48 5.16
CA ALA A 23 -9.10 21.33 5.94
C ALA A 23 -7.87 20.82 6.73
N GLU A 24 -7.98 20.77 8.06
CA GLU A 24 -6.94 20.17 8.90
C GLU A 24 -6.67 18.75 8.38
N ASN A 25 -5.38 18.39 8.24
CA ASN A 25 -5.04 17.04 7.81
C ASN A 25 -5.57 16.02 8.82
N PRO A 26 -6.15 14.91 8.36
CA PRO A 26 -6.66 13.90 9.27
C PRO A 26 -5.53 13.30 10.09
N LYS A 27 -5.80 12.99 11.36
CA LYS A 27 -4.84 12.29 12.21
C LYS A 27 -4.56 10.89 11.69
N ARG A 28 -5.56 10.24 11.10
CA ARG A 28 -5.46 8.88 10.57
C ARG A 28 -5.66 8.86 9.07
N GLU A 29 -4.59 8.49 8.36
CA GLU A 29 -4.58 8.39 6.91
C GLU A 29 -3.40 7.52 6.47
N LEU A 30 -3.65 6.46 5.69
CA LEU A 30 -2.57 5.70 5.08
C LEU A 30 -1.92 6.55 3.98
N ARG A 31 -0.61 6.70 4.03
CA ARG A 31 0.21 7.34 2.99
C ARG A 31 1.29 6.37 2.60
N SER A 32 1.10 5.68 1.48
CA SER A 32 1.97 4.59 1.07
C SER A 32 2.48 4.74 -0.35
N VAL A 33 3.51 3.99 -0.67
CA VAL A 33 4.11 3.96 -2.00
C VAL A 33 4.47 2.54 -2.40
N TRP A 34 4.38 2.26 -3.69
CA TRP A 34 4.92 1.05 -4.29
C TRP A 34 6.42 1.22 -4.55
N TYR A 35 7.24 0.33 -4.00
CA TYR A 35 8.68 0.28 -4.21
C TYR A 35 9.01 -0.93 -5.07
N THR A 36 9.05 -0.69 -6.38
CA THR A 36 9.03 -1.71 -7.42
C THR A 36 10.42 -2.25 -7.71
N THR A 37 10.57 -3.57 -7.67
CA THR A 37 11.84 -4.26 -7.97
C THR A 37 11.86 -4.90 -9.34
N VAL A 38 10.71 -5.30 -9.88
CA VAL A 38 10.62 -5.89 -11.21
C VAL A 38 11.18 -4.94 -12.27
N SER A 39 12.05 -5.46 -13.13
CA SER A 39 12.80 -4.68 -14.13
C SER A 39 13.62 -3.53 -13.53
N SER A 40 14.01 -3.63 -12.26
CA SER A 40 14.73 -2.58 -11.52
C SER A 40 14.07 -1.20 -11.66
N MET A 41 12.72 -1.18 -11.67
CA MET A 41 11.95 0.03 -11.99
C MET A 41 12.24 1.14 -10.97
N ASP A 42 12.12 0.86 -9.68
CA ASP A 42 12.50 1.78 -8.62
C ASP A 42 13.86 1.39 -8.02
N TRP A 43 14.07 0.10 -7.72
CA TRP A 43 15.25 -0.45 -7.08
C TRP A 43 15.48 -1.93 -7.47
N PRO A 44 16.73 -2.45 -7.44
CA PRO A 44 17.98 -1.71 -7.35
C PRO A 44 18.38 -1.08 -8.70
N LYS A 45 19.18 -0.03 -8.67
CA LYS A 45 19.82 0.54 -9.86
C LYS A 45 21.19 -0.09 -10.10
N THR A 46 21.88 -0.41 -9.03
CA THR A 46 23.11 -1.20 -9.07
C THR A 46 22.75 -2.69 -9.06
N ILE A 47 23.09 -3.42 -10.10
CA ILE A 47 22.87 -4.86 -10.24
C ILE A 47 24.21 -5.57 -10.11
N GLY A 48 24.30 -6.60 -9.25
CA GLY A 48 25.53 -7.38 -9.08
C GLY A 48 25.66 -8.02 -7.70
N VAL A 49 26.80 -8.66 -7.50
CA VAL A 49 27.20 -9.35 -6.26
C VAL A 49 28.47 -8.75 -5.69
N GLY A 50 28.80 -9.10 -4.44
CA GLY A 50 30.00 -8.64 -3.74
C GLY A 50 29.81 -7.35 -2.95
N ALA A 51 30.82 -6.97 -2.18
CA ALA A 51 30.74 -5.92 -1.17
C ALA A 51 30.38 -4.54 -1.74
N GLU A 52 30.92 -4.20 -2.91
CA GLU A 52 30.67 -2.91 -3.56
C GLU A 52 29.21 -2.80 -4.03
N ALA A 53 28.70 -3.83 -4.73
CA ALA A 53 27.31 -3.87 -5.17
C ALA A 53 26.33 -3.83 -3.98
N GLN A 54 26.60 -4.61 -2.92
CA GLN A 54 25.80 -4.59 -1.69
C GLN A 54 25.78 -3.22 -1.03
N ALA A 55 26.92 -2.54 -0.92
CA ALA A 55 27.00 -1.22 -0.32
C ALA A 55 26.21 -0.19 -1.13
N ALA A 56 26.31 -0.22 -2.47
CA ALA A 56 25.55 0.65 -3.34
C ALA A 56 24.03 0.39 -3.25
N GLN A 57 23.61 -0.87 -3.31
CA GLN A 57 22.20 -1.27 -3.19
C GLN A 57 21.60 -0.83 -1.85
N LYS A 58 22.31 -0.99 -0.74
CA LYS A 58 21.89 -0.53 0.59
C LYS A 58 21.79 0.98 0.67
N GLN A 59 22.75 1.72 0.12
CA GLN A 59 22.73 3.18 0.09
C GLN A 59 21.55 3.70 -0.74
N GLU A 60 21.32 3.14 -1.94
CA GLU A 60 20.16 3.48 -2.77
C GLU A 60 18.83 3.32 -2.01
N MET A 61 18.69 2.26 -1.21
CA MET A 61 17.50 2.00 -0.40
C MET A 61 17.38 3.02 0.74
N CYS A 62 18.47 3.34 1.43
CA CYS A 62 18.48 4.35 2.49
C CYS A 62 18.09 5.73 1.95
N ASP A 63 18.70 6.16 0.84
CA ASP A 63 18.39 7.45 0.20
C ASP A 63 16.91 7.53 -0.18
N TYR A 64 16.38 6.46 -0.76
CA TYR A 64 14.97 6.36 -1.08
C TYR A 64 14.06 6.49 0.15
N LEU A 65 14.35 5.77 1.23
CA LEU A 65 13.54 5.79 2.44
C LEU A 65 13.62 7.14 3.18
N ASP A 66 14.75 7.84 3.10
CA ASP A 66 14.89 9.20 3.64
C ASP A 66 13.99 10.20 2.92
N GLU A 67 13.87 10.09 1.59
CA GLU A 67 12.93 10.89 0.81
C GLU A 67 11.48 10.57 1.15
N MET A 68 11.12 9.29 1.30
CA MET A 68 9.77 8.90 1.70
C MET A 68 9.42 9.44 3.09
N LYS A 69 10.37 9.41 4.03
CA LYS A 69 10.20 10.04 5.34
C LYS A 69 9.97 11.54 5.23
N ALA A 70 10.73 12.24 4.38
CA ALA A 70 10.57 13.68 4.16
C ALA A 70 9.20 14.05 3.58
N LEU A 71 8.55 13.14 2.87
CA LEU A 71 7.19 13.28 2.34
C LEU A 71 6.08 12.84 3.31
N ASN A 72 6.40 12.56 4.58
CA ASN A 72 5.47 12.04 5.58
C ASN A 72 4.72 10.76 5.12
N ILE A 73 5.39 9.92 4.33
CA ILE A 73 4.90 8.59 3.97
C ILE A 73 4.91 7.71 5.22
N THR A 74 3.84 6.96 5.45
CA THR A 74 3.63 6.12 6.64
C THR A 74 3.96 4.66 6.40
N SER A 75 3.97 4.20 5.14
CA SER A 75 4.34 2.84 4.78
C SER A 75 4.96 2.74 3.39
N VAL A 76 5.73 1.67 3.16
CA VAL A 76 6.35 1.34 1.88
C VAL A 76 5.97 -0.09 1.51
N CYS A 77 5.39 -0.29 0.33
CA CYS A 77 5.08 -1.61 -0.24
C CYS A 77 6.30 -2.09 -1.05
N PHE A 78 7.21 -2.80 -0.40
CA PHE A 78 8.43 -3.31 -1.02
C PHE A 78 8.15 -4.59 -1.80
N GLN A 79 8.41 -4.60 -3.11
CA GLN A 79 8.18 -5.77 -3.96
C GLN A 79 9.21 -6.87 -3.68
N VAL A 80 8.81 -7.85 -2.91
CA VAL A 80 9.69 -8.96 -2.46
C VAL A 80 9.59 -10.21 -3.34
N ARG A 81 8.51 -10.32 -4.15
CA ARG A 81 8.29 -11.43 -5.07
C ARG A 81 7.60 -10.93 -6.34
N SER A 82 8.30 -10.93 -7.44
CA SER A 82 7.84 -10.35 -8.70
C SER A 82 7.48 -11.39 -9.78
N GLU A 83 8.27 -12.44 -9.91
CA GLU A 83 8.13 -13.50 -10.94
C GLU A 83 8.43 -14.88 -10.33
N SER A 84 7.72 -15.28 -9.29
CA SER A 84 7.98 -16.51 -8.51
C SER A 84 9.44 -16.62 -8.03
N ASP A 85 10.03 -15.47 -7.75
CA ASP A 85 11.38 -15.25 -7.24
C ASP A 85 11.31 -14.60 -5.84
N ALA A 86 12.44 -14.30 -5.22
CA ALA A 86 12.50 -13.66 -3.92
C ALA A 86 13.62 -12.62 -3.82
N MET A 87 13.32 -11.51 -3.08
CA MET A 87 14.27 -10.51 -2.59
C MET A 87 14.75 -10.83 -1.16
N TYR A 88 14.66 -12.08 -0.74
CA TYR A 88 15.04 -12.58 0.57
C TYR A 88 15.43 -14.06 0.46
N LYS A 89 16.08 -14.62 1.49
CA LYS A 89 16.44 -16.03 1.49
C LYS A 89 15.18 -16.89 1.68
N SER A 90 14.66 -17.43 0.58
CA SER A 90 13.46 -18.26 0.55
C SER A 90 13.79 -19.75 0.43
N ALA A 91 13.01 -20.59 1.12
CA ALA A 91 13.04 -22.05 0.92
C ALA A 91 12.23 -22.48 -0.32
N TYR A 92 11.42 -21.56 -0.89
CA TYR A 92 10.42 -21.89 -1.91
C TYR A 92 10.66 -21.20 -3.26
N CYS A 93 11.50 -20.18 -3.28
CA CYS A 93 11.73 -19.36 -4.47
C CYS A 93 13.21 -19.11 -4.69
N PRO A 94 13.71 -19.13 -5.94
CA PRO A 94 15.08 -18.70 -6.24
C PRO A 94 15.24 -17.20 -6.02
N TRP A 95 16.47 -16.77 -5.75
CA TRP A 95 16.83 -15.35 -5.74
C TRP A 95 16.47 -14.69 -7.06
N THR A 96 16.00 -13.46 -7.01
CA THR A 96 15.65 -12.69 -8.20
C THR A 96 16.87 -12.29 -9.02
N SER A 97 16.72 -12.30 -10.36
CA SER A 97 17.75 -11.78 -11.26
C SER A 97 17.90 -10.26 -11.20
N TYR A 98 16.88 -9.55 -10.72
CA TYR A 98 16.92 -8.08 -10.65
C TYR A 98 17.92 -7.54 -9.62
N LEU A 99 18.35 -8.37 -8.68
CA LEU A 99 19.33 -8.01 -7.65
C LEU A 99 20.78 -8.29 -8.08
N THR A 100 20.99 -9.47 -8.64
CA THR A 100 22.35 -9.96 -8.94
C THR A 100 22.71 -9.96 -10.43
N GLY A 101 21.70 -9.86 -11.30
CA GLY A 101 21.83 -10.05 -12.74
C GLY A 101 21.49 -11.46 -13.19
N GLU A 102 21.53 -12.45 -12.29
CA GLU A 102 21.24 -13.85 -12.58
C GLU A 102 20.29 -14.44 -11.54
N ARG A 103 19.25 -15.17 -12.03
CA ARG A 103 18.25 -15.82 -11.17
C ARG A 103 18.86 -17.00 -10.42
N GLY A 104 18.57 -17.08 -9.12
CA GLY A 104 19.08 -18.13 -8.23
C GLY A 104 20.41 -17.81 -7.57
N VAL A 105 21.13 -16.76 -8.00
CA VAL A 105 22.40 -16.35 -7.40
C VAL A 105 22.15 -15.59 -6.09
N ASP A 106 22.75 -16.07 -5.00
CA ASP A 106 22.67 -15.44 -3.67
C ASP A 106 23.45 -14.11 -3.67
N PRO A 107 22.83 -12.97 -3.33
CA PRO A 107 23.49 -11.68 -3.24
C PRO A 107 24.46 -11.56 -2.05
N GLY A 108 24.43 -12.52 -1.10
CA GLY A 108 25.24 -12.50 0.12
C GLY A 108 24.69 -11.57 1.22
N TRP A 109 23.45 -11.10 1.10
CA TRP A 109 22.73 -10.30 2.10
C TRP A 109 21.22 -10.42 1.92
N ASP A 110 20.44 -9.98 2.90
CA ASP A 110 18.97 -10.07 2.87
C ASP A 110 18.33 -8.69 2.67
N PRO A 111 17.86 -8.38 1.44
CA PRO A 111 17.21 -7.10 1.14
C PRO A 111 15.93 -6.84 1.92
N LEU A 112 15.12 -7.87 2.19
CA LEU A 112 13.87 -7.70 2.94
C LEU A 112 14.16 -7.38 4.40
N ALA A 113 15.06 -8.11 5.05
CA ALA A 113 15.48 -7.84 6.42
C ALA A 113 16.01 -6.41 6.57
N PHE A 114 16.87 -5.97 5.64
CA PHE A 114 17.42 -4.62 5.64
C PHE A 114 16.34 -3.55 5.39
N CYS A 115 15.43 -3.78 4.44
CA CYS A 115 14.33 -2.84 4.17
C CYS A 115 13.43 -2.66 5.39
N VAL A 116 13.05 -3.74 6.07
CA VAL A 116 12.25 -3.70 7.30
C VAL A 116 12.97 -2.88 8.38
N GLU A 117 14.25 -3.18 8.63
CA GLU A 117 15.05 -2.47 9.62
C GLU A 117 15.14 -0.96 9.32
N GLU A 118 15.44 -0.60 8.08
CA GLU A 118 15.61 0.80 7.67
C GLU A 118 14.28 1.57 7.62
N CYS A 119 13.16 0.91 7.28
CA CYS A 119 11.82 1.48 7.41
C CYS A 119 11.51 1.78 8.89
N HIS A 120 11.71 0.82 9.78
CA HIS A 120 11.41 0.95 11.21
C HIS A 120 12.26 2.03 11.89
N LYS A 121 13.54 2.16 11.55
CA LYS A 121 14.41 3.27 12.00
C LYS A 121 13.85 4.64 11.66
N ARG A 122 13.07 4.73 10.59
CA ARG A 122 12.44 5.97 10.10
C ARG A 122 11.01 6.18 10.58
N GLY A 123 10.44 5.19 11.30
CA GLY A 123 9.04 5.19 11.73
C GLY A 123 8.05 4.92 10.58
N ILE A 124 8.50 4.21 9.55
CA ILE A 124 7.74 3.82 8.37
C ILE A 124 7.42 2.33 8.49
N GLU A 125 6.18 1.92 8.17
CA GLU A 125 5.82 0.51 8.05
C GLU A 125 6.40 -0.09 6.77
N CYS A 126 6.87 -1.35 6.84
CA CYS A 126 7.31 -2.12 5.68
C CYS A 126 6.28 -3.20 5.35
N TRP A 127 5.64 -3.09 4.19
CA TRP A 127 4.69 -4.08 3.69
C TRP A 127 5.32 -4.90 2.57
N ALA A 128 5.25 -6.22 2.67
CA ALA A 128 5.75 -7.12 1.64
C ALA A 128 4.77 -7.17 0.47
N TRP A 129 5.16 -6.62 -0.68
CA TRP A 129 4.39 -6.74 -1.91
C TRP A 129 4.82 -7.99 -2.69
N MET A 130 3.84 -8.83 -3.01
CA MET A 130 4.02 -10.06 -3.78
C MET A 130 3.09 -10.10 -4.97
N ASN A 131 3.61 -10.50 -6.13
CA ASN A 131 2.77 -11.01 -7.20
C ASN A 131 2.53 -12.51 -6.94
N PRO A 132 1.29 -12.96 -6.66
CA PRO A 132 1.10 -14.31 -6.17
C PRO A 132 1.35 -15.40 -7.23
N TYR A 133 0.97 -15.18 -8.50
CA TYR A 133 0.98 -16.25 -9.49
C TYR A 133 1.97 -16.05 -10.63
N ARG A 134 2.40 -14.84 -10.91
CA ARG A 134 3.28 -14.59 -12.06
C ARG A 134 4.59 -15.37 -11.95
N TRP A 135 4.88 -16.18 -12.99
CA TRP A 135 6.12 -16.90 -13.12
C TRP A 135 7.06 -16.24 -14.14
N SER A 136 6.55 -15.85 -15.33
CA SER A 136 7.33 -15.14 -16.34
C SER A 136 6.46 -14.21 -17.19
N ARG A 137 7.07 -13.14 -17.71
CA ARG A 137 6.47 -12.22 -18.69
C ARG A 137 7.06 -12.37 -20.10
N SER A 138 7.98 -13.31 -20.29
CA SER A 138 8.81 -13.40 -21.49
C SER A 138 9.03 -14.83 -21.98
N GLY A 139 8.08 -15.74 -21.69
CA GLY A 139 8.11 -17.11 -22.17
C GLY A 139 8.67 -18.11 -21.18
N TYR A 140 8.63 -19.40 -21.59
CA TYR A 140 9.08 -20.52 -20.77
C TYR A 140 10.59 -20.59 -20.63
N ASP A 141 11.35 -20.18 -21.65
CA ASP A 141 12.82 -20.22 -21.66
C ASP A 141 13.47 -19.11 -20.83
N ARG A 142 12.63 -18.22 -20.25
CA ARG A 142 13.12 -17.07 -19.47
C ARG A 142 13.83 -17.50 -18.19
N TRP A 143 13.38 -18.58 -17.56
CA TRP A 143 13.88 -19.07 -16.28
C TRP A 143 14.32 -20.52 -16.39
N THR A 144 15.54 -20.80 -15.94
CA THR A 144 16.23 -22.08 -16.16
C THR A 144 16.88 -22.63 -14.89
N THR A 145 16.55 -22.11 -13.70
CA THR A 145 17.00 -22.76 -12.46
C THR A 145 16.37 -24.14 -12.33
N GLU A 146 16.96 -25.03 -11.57
CA GLU A 146 16.42 -26.37 -11.33
C GLU A 146 14.96 -26.30 -10.81
N HIS A 147 14.69 -25.36 -9.91
CA HIS A 147 13.36 -25.09 -9.40
C HIS A 147 12.36 -24.68 -10.51
N ASP A 148 12.78 -23.82 -11.44
CA ASP A 148 11.94 -23.39 -12.56
C ASP A 148 11.66 -24.54 -13.53
N MET A 149 12.67 -25.35 -13.81
CA MET A 149 12.54 -26.53 -14.67
C MET A 149 11.66 -27.62 -14.05
N GLU A 150 11.72 -27.80 -12.73
CA GLU A 150 10.80 -28.67 -12.00
C GLU A 150 9.36 -28.22 -12.13
N MET A 151 9.07 -26.93 -11.94
CA MET A 151 7.72 -26.38 -12.10
C MET A 151 7.17 -26.59 -13.52
N GLN A 152 8.00 -26.46 -14.54
CA GLN A 152 7.60 -26.72 -15.94
C GLN A 152 7.30 -28.22 -16.14
N ARG A 153 8.23 -29.10 -15.79
CA ARG A 153 8.07 -30.56 -15.95
C ARG A 153 6.86 -31.10 -15.21
N ASP A 154 6.59 -30.60 -14.02
CA ASP A 154 5.54 -31.12 -13.16
C ASP A 154 4.19 -30.42 -13.35
N GLY A 155 4.04 -29.63 -14.41
CA GLY A 155 2.78 -29.04 -14.83
C GLY A 155 2.17 -28.04 -13.84
N TRP A 156 3.00 -27.15 -13.25
CA TRP A 156 2.54 -26.08 -12.37
C TRP A 156 2.01 -24.87 -13.13
N LEU A 157 2.41 -24.74 -14.41
CA LEU A 157 2.31 -23.49 -15.16
C LEU A 157 1.09 -23.45 -16.05
N LEU A 158 0.57 -22.25 -16.27
CA LEU A 158 -0.56 -21.94 -17.13
C LEU A 158 -0.23 -20.69 -17.96
N SER A 159 -0.52 -20.75 -19.26
CA SER A 159 -0.39 -19.61 -20.17
C SER A 159 -1.45 -19.67 -21.26
N HIS A 160 -1.82 -18.51 -21.81
CA HIS A 160 -2.64 -18.40 -23.02
C HIS A 160 -1.79 -18.38 -24.29
N ASP A 161 -0.70 -17.62 -24.28
CA ASP A 161 0.10 -17.27 -25.46
C ASP A 161 1.55 -17.78 -25.42
N GLY A 162 1.90 -18.53 -24.38
CA GLY A 162 3.28 -19.00 -24.15
C GLY A 162 4.27 -17.89 -23.76
N LYS A 163 3.81 -16.66 -23.61
CA LYS A 163 4.65 -15.50 -23.20
C LYS A 163 4.42 -15.10 -21.78
N TYR A 164 3.18 -14.78 -21.43
CA TYR A 164 2.80 -14.48 -20.06
C TYR A 164 2.40 -15.77 -19.35
N ILE A 165 3.17 -16.14 -18.34
CA ILE A 165 3.06 -17.45 -17.69
C ILE A 165 2.83 -17.24 -16.20
N THR A 166 1.85 -17.96 -15.65
CA THR A 166 1.52 -17.97 -14.23
C THR A 166 1.61 -19.38 -13.66
N LEU A 167 1.74 -19.49 -12.34
CA LEU A 167 1.32 -20.71 -11.65
C LEU A 167 -0.18 -20.89 -11.91
N ASN A 168 -0.64 -22.13 -12.09
CA ASN A 168 -2.05 -22.42 -12.30
C ASN A 168 -2.85 -22.28 -11.00
N PRO A 169 -3.75 -21.28 -10.86
CA PRO A 169 -4.48 -21.03 -9.62
C PRO A 169 -5.40 -22.19 -9.19
N ALA A 170 -5.83 -23.03 -10.14
CA ALA A 170 -6.70 -24.15 -9.85
C ALA A 170 -5.98 -25.36 -9.23
N LEU A 171 -4.66 -25.37 -9.21
CA LEU A 171 -3.89 -26.45 -8.61
C LEU A 171 -3.65 -26.20 -7.12
N ASP A 172 -4.01 -27.15 -6.26
CA ASP A 172 -3.78 -27.09 -4.81
C ASP A 172 -2.32 -26.84 -4.46
N LYS A 173 -1.39 -27.49 -5.16
CA LYS A 173 0.05 -27.29 -4.97
C LYS A 173 0.50 -25.84 -5.25
N CYS A 174 -0.13 -25.16 -6.20
CA CYS A 174 0.17 -23.75 -6.50
C CYS A 174 -0.39 -22.83 -5.41
N ARG A 175 -1.63 -23.05 -4.94
CA ARG A 175 -2.20 -22.30 -3.82
C ARG A 175 -1.37 -22.50 -2.55
N LYS A 176 -1.07 -23.75 -2.21
CA LYS A 176 -0.24 -24.09 -1.06
C LYS A 176 1.12 -23.37 -1.12
N ARG A 177 1.78 -23.33 -2.28
CA ARG A 177 3.04 -22.61 -2.48
C ARG A 177 2.90 -21.14 -2.11
N ILE A 178 1.81 -20.48 -2.51
CA ILE A 178 1.59 -19.06 -2.20
C ILE A 178 1.40 -18.87 -0.69
N VAL A 179 0.62 -19.73 -0.04
CA VAL A 179 0.43 -19.70 1.41
C VAL A 179 1.77 -19.90 2.14
N ASP A 180 2.59 -20.87 1.72
CA ASP A 180 3.88 -21.18 2.34
C ASP A 180 4.88 -20.01 2.16
N VAL A 181 4.93 -19.38 0.99
CA VAL A 181 5.76 -18.18 0.73
C VAL A 181 5.31 -17.00 1.59
N CYS A 182 4.00 -16.77 1.72
CA CYS A 182 3.49 -15.72 2.61
C CYS A 182 3.80 -16.02 4.08
N ARG A 183 3.67 -17.27 4.52
CA ARG A 183 4.04 -17.72 5.86
C ARG A 183 5.50 -17.46 6.17
N GLU A 184 6.40 -17.82 5.24
CA GLU A 184 7.84 -17.59 5.36
C GLU A 184 8.16 -16.12 5.65
N VAL A 185 7.51 -15.21 4.93
CA VAL A 185 7.69 -13.76 5.14
C VAL A 185 7.09 -13.30 6.47
N VAL A 186 5.87 -13.70 6.79
CA VAL A 186 5.16 -13.29 8.02
C VAL A 186 5.82 -13.82 9.28
N GLU A 187 6.39 -15.03 9.23
CA GLU A 187 7.10 -15.65 10.36
C GLU A 187 8.54 -15.19 10.48
N GLY A 188 9.23 -15.01 9.35
CA GLY A 188 10.66 -14.73 9.31
C GLY A 188 11.03 -13.26 9.46
N TYR A 189 10.11 -12.35 9.13
CA TYR A 189 10.39 -10.92 9.08
C TYR A 189 9.38 -10.09 9.88
N ALA A 190 9.84 -8.96 10.42
CA ALA A 190 8.97 -8.03 11.13
C ALA A 190 8.19 -7.11 10.16
N VAL A 191 7.60 -7.69 9.11
CA VAL A 191 6.75 -6.92 8.19
C VAL A 191 5.46 -6.49 8.88
N ASP A 192 4.97 -5.30 8.54
CA ASP A 192 3.74 -4.71 9.08
C ASP A 192 2.50 -5.07 8.24
N GLY A 193 2.71 -5.52 6.99
CA GLY A 193 1.65 -5.94 6.08
C GLY A 193 2.13 -6.81 4.94
N VAL A 194 1.16 -7.46 4.29
CA VAL A 194 1.33 -8.19 3.03
C VAL A 194 0.34 -7.63 2.01
N LEU A 195 0.78 -7.39 0.80
CA LEU A 195 -0.04 -6.81 -0.27
C LEU A 195 0.17 -7.58 -1.57
N PHE A 196 -0.95 -7.99 -2.21
CA PHE A 196 -0.94 -8.52 -3.56
C PHE A 196 -1.34 -7.44 -4.58
N ASP A 197 -0.86 -7.59 -5.82
CA ASP A 197 -1.30 -6.79 -6.96
C ASP A 197 -2.48 -7.45 -7.70
N ASP A 198 -2.68 -7.15 -9.00
CA ASP A 198 -3.87 -7.52 -9.77
C ASP A 198 -3.69 -8.72 -10.71
N TYR A 199 -2.57 -9.44 -10.65
CA TYR A 199 -2.26 -10.51 -11.60
C TYR A 199 -2.55 -11.90 -11.04
N PHE A 200 -3.67 -12.52 -11.49
CA PHE A 200 -4.10 -13.86 -11.06
C PHE A 200 -4.02 -14.84 -12.23
N TYR A 201 -5.05 -14.97 -13.06
CA TYR A 201 -5.00 -15.76 -14.28
C TYR A 201 -4.34 -15.01 -15.42
N PRO A 202 -3.78 -15.72 -16.44
CA PRO A 202 -3.32 -15.08 -17.68
C PRO A 202 -4.46 -14.35 -18.38
N ASN A 203 -4.14 -13.20 -18.99
CA ASN A 203 -5.10 -12.49 -19.84
C ASN A 203 -5.55 -13.36 -21.02
N ASN A 204 -6.78 -13.15 -21.47
CA ASN A 204 -7.35 -13.76 -22.68
C ASN A 204 -7.41 -15.30 -22.66
N LEU A 205 -7.39 -15.91 -21.48
CA LEU A 205 -7.57 -17.35 -21.36
C LEU A 205 -8.96 -17.72 -21.87
N ALA A 206 -9.04 -18.68 -22.80
CA ALA A 206 -10.31 -19.13 -23.39
C ALA A 206 -11.30 -19.60 -22.31
N GLN A 207 -12.60 -19.47 -22.61
CA GLN A 207 -13.68 -19.90 -21.71
C GLN A 207 -14.49 -21.06 -22.31
N ASP A 208 -13.87 -21.83 -23.17
CA ASP A 208 -14.43 -23.02 -23.83
C ASP A 208 -13.43 -24.18 -23.80
N SER A 209 -13.71 -25.22 -24.56
CA SER A 209 -12.89 -26.44 -24.63
C SER A 209 -11.47 -26.24 -25.17
N THR A 210 -11.13 -25.07 -25.67
CA THR A 210 -9.77 -24.73 -26.13
C THR A 210 -8.89 -24.16 -25.01
N ALA A 211 -9.46 -23.92 -23.84
CA ALA A 211 -8.71 -23.39 -22.69
C ALA A 211 -7.64 -24.38 -22.20
N ALA A 212 -6.46 -23.87 -21.88
CA ALA A 212 -5.34 -24.69 -21.41
C ALA A 212 -5.63 -25.42 -20.08
N ASP A 213 -6.56 -24.92 -19.28
CA ASP A 213 -7.03 -25.54 -18.02
C ASP A 213 -8.35 -26.30 -18.15
N TYR A 214 -8.90 -26.47 -19.38
CA TYR A 214 -10.21 -27.05 -19.60
C TYR A 214 -10.34 -28.50 -19.09
N ALA A 215 -9.33 -29.33 -19.28
CA ALA A 215 -9.35 -30.71 -18.80
C ALA A 215 -9.50 -30.76 -17.26
N LEU A 216 -8.80 -29.90 -16.54
CA LEU A 216 -8.91 -29.79 -15.08
C LEU A 216 -10.29 -29.25 -14.68
N TYR A 217 -10.77 -28.20 -15.36
CA TYR A 217 -12.12 -27.68 -15.17
C TYR A 217 -13.17 -28.75 -15.35
N ASN A 218 -13.14 -29.49 -16.46
CA ASN A 218 -14.12 -30.53 -16.74
C ASN A 218 -14.14 -31.65 -15.67
N ALA A 219 -12.99 -31.95 -15.08
CA ALA A 219 -12.86 -32.96 -14.03
C ALA A 219 -13.31 -32.45 -12.64
N THR A 220 -13.29 -31.13 -12.36
CA THR A 220 -13.41 -30.60 -11.00
C THR A 220 -14.42 -29.48 -10.82
N SER A 221 -15.11 -29.05 -11.89
CA SER A 221 -15.99 -27.86 -11.85
C SER A 221 -17.25 -28.00 -11.00
N ASN A 222 -17.72 -29.24 -10.75
CA ASN A 222 -18.96 -29.50 -10.02
C ASN A 222 -20.18 -28.70 -10.55
N GLY A 223 -20.23 -28.49 -11.88
CA GLY A 223 -21.32 -27.78 -12.56
C GLY A 223 -21.19 -26.26 -12.60
N MET A 224 -20.12 -25.68 -12.06
CA MET A 224 -19.85 -24.24 -12.20
C MET A 224 -19.51 -23.88 -13.65
N SER A 225 -19.76 -22.62 -14.05
CA SER A 225 -19.15 -22.08 -15.26
C SER A 225 -17.63 -22.03 -15.13
N ILE A 226 -16.89 -22.10 -16.25
CA ILE A 226 -15.42 -22.04 -16.20
C ILE A 226 -14.90 -20.73 -15.57
N GLY A 227 -15.61 -19.62 -15.79
CA GLY A 227 -15.28 -18.34 -15.16
C GLY A 227 -15.48 -18.36 -13.63
N ASP A 228 -16.60 -18.91 -13.16
CA ASP A 228 -16.88 -19.03 -11.72
C ASP A 228 -15.93 -20.02 -11.02
N TRP A 229 -15.63 -21.12 -11.67
CA TRP A 229 -14.65 -22.11 -11.20
C TRP A 229 -13.26 -21.48 -11.01
N ARG A 230 -12.80 -20.68 -11.98
CA ARG A 230 -11.53 -19.94 -11.87
C ARG A 230 -11.57 -18.93 -10.71
N ARG A 231 -12.64 -18.13 -10.58
CA ARG A 231 -12.81 -17.17 -9.49
C ARG A 231 -12.83 -17.85 -8.13
N ALA A 232 -13.50 -19.00 -8.01
CA ALA A 232 -13.53 -19.78 -6.77
C ALA A 232 -12.14 -20.21 -6.30
N HIS A 233 -11.24 -20.60 -7.22
CA HIS A 233 -9.87 -20.96 -6.86
C HIS A 233 -9.03 -19.75 -6.43
N VAL A 234 -9.24 -18.59 -7.03
CA VAL A 234 -8.58 -17.35 -6.58
C VAL A 234 -9.09 -16.93 -5.20
N ASN A 235 -10.41 -16.95 -4.99
CA ASN A 235 -11.02 -16.63 -3.69
C ASN A 235 -10.51 -17.57 -2.59
N LEU A 236 -10.43 -18.86 -2.87
CA LEU A 236 -9.90 -19.85 -1.93
C LEU A 236 -8.45 -19.55 -1.53
N MET A 237 -7.57 -19.21 -2.50
CA MET A 237 -6.19 -18.84 -2.19
C MET A 237 -6.13 -17.59 -1.30
N VAL A 238 -6.93 -16.57 -1.60
CA VAL A 238 -6.97 -15.32 -0.80
C VAL A 238 -7.39 -15.64 0.63
N LYS A 239 -8.42 -16.48 0.79
CA LYS A 239 -8.88 -16.93 2.11
C LYS A 239 -7.82 -17.74 2.86
N GLU A 240 -7.18 -18.70 2.22
CA GLU A 240 -6.12 -19.52 2.83
C GLU A 240 -4.94 -18.66 3.31
N VAL A 241 -4.53 -17.64 2.53
CA VAL A 241 -3.49 -16.69 2.95
C VAL A 241 -3.95 -15.85 4.14
N TYR A 242 -5.17 -15.32 4.10
CA TYR A 242 -5.72 -14.55 5.22
C TYR A 242 -5.78 -15.38 6.50
N ASP A 243 -6.35 -16.60 6.44
CA ASP A 243 -6.47 -17.50 7.59
C ASP A 243 -5.09 -17.84 8.18
N MET A 244 -4.10 -18.08 7.32
CA MET A 244 -2.72 -18.31 7.73
C MET A 244 -2.14 -17.09 8.48
N ILE A 245 -2.33 -15.86 7.96
CA ILE A 245 -1.86 -14.64 8.62
C ILE A 245 -2.55 -14.47 9.97
N GLN A 246 -3.89 -14.68 10.04
CA GLN A 246 -4.63 -14.57 11.30
C GLN A 246 -4.14 -15.58 12.36
N ALA A 247 -3.77 -16.77 11.93
CA ALA A 247 -3.25 -17.82 12.85
C ALA A 247 -1.80 -17.53 13.30
N THR A 248 -1.02 -16.83 12.51
CA THR A 248 0.43 -16.63 12.70
C THR A 248 0.76 -15.29 13.35
N ARG A 249 0.34 -14.19 12.72
CA ARG A 249 0.56 -12.82 13.12
C ARG A 249 -0.65 -11.95 12.74
N PRO A 250 -1.72 -11.97 13.55
CA PRO A 250 -2.96 -11.24 13.24
C PRO A 250 -2.80 -9.71 13.20
N ASP A 251 -1.70 -9.17 13.73
CA ASP A 251 -1.31 -7.76 13.63
C ASP A 251 -0.80 -7.35 12.24
N VAL A 252 -0.38 -8.32 11.41
CA VAL A 252 0.00 -8.06 10.01
C VAL A 252 -1.24 -7.81 9.17
N ARG A 253 -1.26 -6.68 8.46
CA ARG A 253 -2.34 -6.34 7.53
C ARG A 253 -2.22 -7.17 6.26
N PHE A 254 -3.35 -7.63 5.74
CA PHE A 254 -3.39 -8.27 4.42
C PHE A 254 -4.37 -7.56 3.51
N GLY A 255 -3.94 -7.22 2.32
CA GLY A 255 -4.78 -6.58 1.31
C GLY A 255 -4.37 -6.89 -0.11
N ILE A 256 -5.24 -6.47 -1.03
CA ILE A 256 -5.05 -6.69 -2.47
C ILE A 256 -5.33 -5.39 -3.21
N SER A 257 -4.52 -5.15 -4.25
CA SER A 257 -4.67 -4.01 -5.15
C SER A 257 -5.15 -4.50 -6.53
N PRO A 258 -6.46 -4.73 -6.71
CA PRO A 258 -7.03 -5.18 -7.97
C PRO A 258 -7.12 -4.04 -9.00
N ALA A 259 -7.46 -4.37 -10.24
CA ALA A 259 -7.89 -3.37 -11.22
C ALA A 259 -9.06 -2.53 -10.68
N CYS A 260 -9.16 -1.29 -11.12
CA CYS A 260 -10.02 -0.28 -10.48
C CYS A 260 -11.52 -0.54 -10.60
N VAL A 261 -12.00 -1.13 -11.70
CA VAL A 261 -13.43 -1.35 -11.94
C VAL A 261 -13.83 -2.74 -11.51
N ALA A 262 -14.75 -2.82 -10.57
CA ALA A 262 -15.41 -4.07 -10.17
C ALA A 262 -16.82 -3.76 -9.64
N GLY A 263 -17.62 -4.80 -9.39
CA GLY A 263 -18.94 -4.65 -8.82
C GLY A 263 -19.94 -3.97 -9.73
N LYS A 264 -19.84 -4.16 -11.03
CA LYS A 264 -20.84 -3.69 -12.00
C LYS A 264 -22.11 -4.53 -11.91
N ALA A 265 -23.23 -3.98 -12.37
CA ALA A 265 -24.53 -4.65 -12.33
C ALA A 265 -24.53 -5.98 -13.11
N GLU A 266 -23.75 -6.08 -14.18
CA GLU A 266 -23.60 -7.30 -14.98
C GLU A 266 -22.59 -8.32 -14.43
N THR A 267 -21.91 -8.01 -13.30
CA THR A 267 -20.93 -8.87 -12.65
C THR A 267 -21.28 -9.07 -11.16
N SER A 268 -20.33 -8.87 -10.27
CA SER A 268 -20.52 -9.07 -8.83
C SER A 268 -21.47 -8.06 -8.15
N GLY A 269 -21.66 -6.88 -8.74
CA GLY A 269 -22.51 -5.84 -8.15
C GLY A 269 -24.00 -6.19 -8.09
N ALA A 270 -24.48 -7.10 -8.95
CA ALA A 270 -25.86 -7.57 -8.90
C ALA A 270 -26.21 -8.39 -7.65
N ARG A 271 -25.21 -8.90 -6.93
CA ARG A 271 -25.43 -9.75 -5.75
C ARG A 271 -25.93 -8.99 -4.51
N TYR A 272 -25.80 -7.67 -4.49
CA TYR A 272 -26.05 -6.88 -3.28
C TYR A 272 -27.08 -5.77 -3.57
N ALA A 273 -28.31 -5.96 -3.10
CA ALA A 273 -29.41 -5.02 -3.35
C ALA A 273 -29.15 -3.61 -2.75
N ASP A 274 -28.47 -3.57 -1.60
CA ASP A 274 -28.20 -2.33 -0.85
C ASP A 274 -26.89 -1.65 -1.25
N LEU A 275 -26.06 -2.32 -2.04
CA LEU A 275 -24.80 -1.77 -2.54
C LEU A 275 -24.98 -1.35 -4.00
N LYS A 276 -25.21 -0.04 -4.24
CA LYS A 276 -25.30 0.48 -5.61
C LYS A 276 -24.10 0.05 -6.44
N PRO A 277 -24.29 -0.61 -7.60
CA PRO A 277 -23.21 -1.05 -8.48
C PRO A 277 -22.28 0.09 -8.92
N CYS A 278 -21.06 -0.27 -9.33
CA CYS A 278 -20.12 0.66 -9.94
C CYS A 278 -20.63 1.06 -11.33
N ASP A 279 -21.09 2.31 -11.47
CA ASP A 279 -21.68 2.83 -12.70
C ASP A 279 -20.66 3.69 -13.48
N VAL A 280 -19.77 3.01 -14.21
CA VAL A 280 -18.81 3.64 -15.13
C VAL A 280 -18.80 2.89 -16.46
N LYS A 281 -18.35 3.53 -17.54
CA LYS A 281 -18.36 2.93 -18.89
C LYS A 281 -17.33 1.80 -19.06
N ALA A 282 -16.20 1.85 -18.32
CA ALA A 282 -15.17 0.83 -18.41
C ALA A 282 -15.70 -0.53 -17.91
N PRO A 283 -15.31 -1.65 -18.53
CA PRO A 283 -15.75 -2.99 -18.14
C PRO A 283 -15.08 -3.44 -16.82
N ASP A 284 -15.67 -4.43 -16.17
CA ASP A 284 -15.06 -5.14 -15.04
C ASP A 284 -14.05 -6.18 -15.58
N TRP A 285 -12.87 -5.68 -15.93
CA TRP A 285 -11.79 -6.50 -16.49
C TRP A 285 -11.28 -7.54 -15.49
N GLN A 286 -11.22 -7.17 -14.22
CA GLN A 286 -10.75 -8.03 -13.14
C GLN A 286 -11.60 -9.30 -13.03
N TYR A 287 -12.92 -9.14 -13.07
CA TYR A 287 -13.87 -10.24 -12.98
C TYR A 287 -13.95 -11.08 -14.28
N ALA A 288 -14.01 -10.40 -15.42
CA ALA A 288 -14.32 -11.03 -16.71
C ALA A 288 -13.10 -11.66 -17.40
N THR A 289 -11.90 -11.10 -17.22
CA THR A 289 -10.72 -11.43 -18.03
C THR A 289 -9.65 -12.19 -17.28
N ILE A 290 -9.40 -11.82 -16.01
CA ILE A 290 -8.40 -12.51 -15.17
C ILE A 290 -9.02 -13.26 -14.01
N PHE A 291 -10.34 -13.45 -14.07
CA PHE A 291 -11.12 -14.34 -13.22
C PHE A 291 -10.85 -14.17 -11.72
N SER A 292 -10.98 -12.95 -11.22
CA SER A 292 -10.90 -12.66 -9.80
C SER A 292 -12.03 -11.73 -9.37
N ASP A 293 -12.53 -11.92 -8.15
CA ASP A 293 -13.71 -11.23 -7.63
C ASP A 293 -13.37 -10.44 -6.36
N PRO A 294 -12.92 -9.19 -6.52
CA PRO A 294 -12.53 -8.37 -5.36
C PRO A 294 -13.68 -8.08 -4.39
N VAL A 295 -14.93 -8.11 -4.87
CA VAL A 295 -16.11 -7.91 -4.02
C VAL A 295 -16.34 -9.14 -3.13
N ALA A 296 -16.10 -10.35 -3.66
CA ALA A 296 -16.16 -11.57 -2.85
C ALA A 296 -15.12 -11.58 -1.73
N TRP A 297 -13.91 -11.06 -1.95
CA TRP A 297 -12.89 -11.00 -0.89
C TRP A 297 -13.32 -10.08 0.28
N LEU A 298 -14.03 -8.99 -0.01
CA LEU A 298 -14.62 -8.12 1.01
C LEU A 298 -15.78 -8.83 1.74
N GLU A 299 -16.67 -9.49 1.01
CA GLU A 299 -17.80 -10.25 1.55
C GLU A 299 -17.36 -11.38 2.47
N GLU A 300 -16.40 -12.19 2.03
CA GLU A 300 -15.82 -13.30 2.78
C GLU A 300 -14.93 -12.82 3.95
N LYS A 301 -14.67 -11.51 4.01
CA LYS A 301 -13.77 -10.90 5.00
C LYS A 301 -12.36 -11.50 4.98
N SER A 302 -11.91 -11.94 3.82
CA SER A 302 -10.62 -12.58 3.58
C SER A 302 -9.47 -11.59 3.28
N ILE A 303 -9.71 -10.30 3.46
CA ILE A 303 -8.72 -9.22 3.40
C ILE A 303 -8.99 -8.19 4.49
N ASP A 304 -7.97 -7.44 4.92
CA ASP A 304 -8.13 -6.30 5.84
C ASP A 304 -8.43 -5.00 5.09
N PHE A 305 -7.92 -4.87 3.87
CA PHE A 305 -8.16 -3.70 3.03
C PHE A 305 -8.17 -4.06 1.55
N ILE A 306 -8.86 -3.23 0.78
CA ILE A 306 -8.81 -3.24 -0.68
C ILE A 306 -8.13 -1.96 -1.17
N SER A 307 -7.23 -2.08 -2.17
CA SER A 307 -6.52 -0.92 -2.72
C SER A 307 -6.59 -0.91 -4.26
N PRO A 308 -7.78 -0.68 -4.83
CA PRO A 308 -7.96 -0.73 -6.28
C PRO A 308 -7.10 0.31 -7.00
N GLN A 309 -6.56 -0.08 -8.16
CA GLN A 309 -5.67 0.71 -9.00
C GLN A 309 -6.46 1.74 -9.80
N ILE A 310 -6.91 2.83 -9.14
CA ILE A 310 -7.65 3.91 -9.77
C ILE A 310 -6.66 4.85 -10.50
N TYR A 311 -6.07 4.35 -11.59
CA TYR A 311 -4.96 4.99 -12.29
C TYR A 311 -5.39 6.08 -13.29
N TRP A 312 -6.65 6.47 -13.28
CA TRP A 312 -7.22 7.46 -14.20
C TRP A 312 -7.51 8.78 -13.48
N ALA A 313 -7.52 9.84 -14.29
CA ALA A 313 -7.82 11.17 -13.78
C ALA A 313 -9.31 11.37 -13.47
N THR A 314 -9.62 12.40 -12.71
CA THR A 314 -11.01 12.78 -12.37
C THR A 314 -11.88 13.07 -13.60
N TRP A 315 -11.26 13.46 -14.72
CA TRP A 315 -11.94 13.75 -16.00
C TRP A 315 -11.90 12.63 -17.03
N HIS A 316 -11.48 11.42 -16.65
CA HIS A 316 -11.41 10.32 -17.61
C HIS A 316 -12.80 9.89 -18.09
N GLU A 317 -12.98 9.73 -19.41
CA GLU A 317 -14.31 9.54 -20.02
C GLU A 317 -15.00 8.22 -19.67
N THR A 318 -14.23 7.15 -19.48
CA THR A 318 -14.78 5.79 -19.27
C THR A 318 -14.59 5.27 -17.86
N ALA A 319 -13.57 5.74 -17.15
CA ALA A 319 -13.21 5.33 -15.80
C ALA A 319 -12.81 6.55 -14.95
N PRO A 320 -13.73 7.51 -14.70
CA PRO A 320 -13.42 8.70 -13.90
C PRO A 320 -13.11 8.33 -12.45
N TYR A 321 -12.11 8.99 -11.87
CA TYR A 321 -11.63 8.68 -10.51
C TYR A 321 -12.74 8.75 -9.45
N GLY A 322 -13.51 9.83 -9.40
CA GLY A 322 -14.49 10.08 -8.34
C GLY A 322 -15.53 8.96 -8.16
N PRO A 323 -16.32 8.60 -9.20
CA PRO A 323 -17.32 7.52 -9.10
C PRO A 323 -16.74 6.15 -8.70
N ILE A 324 -15.52 5.83 -9.14
CA ILE A 324 -14.85 4.57 -8.77
C ILE A 324 -14.41 4.63 -7.30
N CYS A 325 -13.83 5.75 -6.87
CA CYS A 325 -13.44 5.99 -5.48
C CYS A 325 -14.65 5.90 -4.53
N GLU A 326 -15.77 6.54 -4.89
CA GLU A 326 -17.03 6.47 -4.14
C GLU A 326 -17.55 5.03 -4.03
N TYR A 327 -17.56 4.28 -5.13
CA TYR A 327 -18.00 2.89 -5.11
C TYR A 327 -17.18 2.06 -4.12
N TRP A 328 -15.84 2.12 -4.21
CA TRP A 328 -14.97 1.32 -3.37
C TRP A 328 -15.04 1.73 -1.88
N SER A 329 -15.19 3.02 -1.60
CA SER A 329 -15.41 3.49 -0.23
C SER A 329 -16.69 2.90 0.36
N ARG A 330 -17.80 2.92 -0.41
CA ARG A 330 -19.08 2.31 0.00
C ARG A 330 -18.96 0.79 0.16
N ALA A 331 -18.35 0.10 -0.79
CA ALA A 331 -18.21 -1.35 -0.74
C ALA A 331 -17.37 -1.80 0.47
N ALA A 332 -16.19 -1.20 0.67
CA ALA A 332 -15.35 -1.52 1.81
C ALA A 332 -16.04 -1.25 3.15
N ASN A 333 -16.75 -0.11 3.27
CA ASN A 333 -17.53 0.22 4.46
C ASN A 333 -18.67 -0.78 4.70
N TYR A 334 -19.41 -1.15 3.64
CA TYR A 334 -20.52 -2.11 3.72
C TYR A 334 -20.08 -3.46 4.31
N PHE A 335 -18.91 -3.94 3.92
CA PHE A 335 -18.34 -5.18 4.44
C PHE A 335 -17.45 -5.00 5.68
N GLY A 336 -17.26 -3.79 6.17
CA GLY A 336 -16.47 -3.47 7.38
C GLY A 336 -14.98 -3.70 7.18
N ARG A 337 -14.41 -3.24 6.05
CA ARG A 337 -12.98 -3.29 5.72
C ARG A 337 -12.46 -1.92 5.31
N HIS A 338 -11.15 -1.74 5.28
CA HIS A 338 -10.56 -0.49 4.83
C HIS A 338 -10.51 -0.38 3.30
N PHE A 339 -10.60 0.85 2.81
CA PHE A 339 -10.34 1.22 1.42
C PHE A 339 -9.17 2.20 1.36
N TYR A 340 -8.19 1.91 0.51
CA TYR A 340 -7.08 2.79 0.16
C TYR A 340 -6.99 2.87 -1.37
N SER A 341 -6.98 4.08 -1.93
CA SER A 341 -6.87 4.21 -3.39
C SER A 341 -5.42 4.04 -3.85
N SER A 342 -5.16 3.16 -4.82
CA SER A 342 -3.89 3.17 -5.53
C SER A 342 -3.92 4.16 -6.69
N HIS A 343 -2.93 5.08 -6.72
CA HIS A 343 -2.78 6.12 -7.74
C HIS A 343 -1.60 5.81 -8.66
N SER A 344 -1.69 6.18 -9.94
CA SER A 344 -0.53 6.15 -10.84
C SER A 344 0.01 7.53 -11.09
N ILE A 345 1.23 7.79 -10.61
CA ILE A 345 1.93 9.05 -10.88
C ILE A 345 2.49 9.03 -12.29
N GLY A 346 1.94 9.63 -13.21
CA GLY A 346 2.29 9.58 -14.63
C GLY A 346 1.09 9.36 -15.52
N SER A 347 0.01 8.77 -15.01
CA SER A 347 -1.24 8.62 -15.77
C SER A 347 -1.91 9.98 -16.00
N ALA A 348 -1.86 10.88 -15.03
CA ALA A 348 -2.36 12.23 -15.16
C ALA A 348 -1.47 13.12 -16.07
N ASN A 349 -0.22 12.71 -16.34
CA ASN A 349 0.66 13.36 -17.30
C ASN A 349 0.32 13.02 -18.77
N LYS A 350 -0.52 12.03 -19.02
CA LYS A 350 -1.02 11.75 -20.37
C LYS A 350 -1.98 12.85 -20.77
N ARG A 351 -1.52 13.68 -21.68
CA ARG A 351 -2.24 14.84 -22.21
C ARG A 351 -3.67 14.54 -22.58
N VAL A 352 -4.56 15.45 -22.24
CA VAL A 352 -5.84 15.57 -22.91
C VAL A 352 -5.56 15.77 -24.42
N LYS A 353 -6.14 14.90 -25.28
CA LYS A 353 -5.98 14.99 -26.74
C LYS A 353 -6.40 16.40 -27.18
N GLY A 354 -5.45 17.18 -27.73
CA GLY A 354 -5.71 18.56 -28.19
C GLY A 354 -5.17 19.67 -27.27
N ALA A 355 -4.63 19.37 -26.10
CA ALA A 355 -4.00 20.40 -25.26
C ALA A 355 -2.67 20.89 -25.88
N PRO A 356 -2.36 22.21 -25.82
CA PRO A 356 -1.14 22.75 -26.39
C PRO A 356 0.11 22.20 -25.70
N ARG A 357 1.18 21.97 -26.48
CA ARG A 357 2.47 21.51 -25.94
C ARG A 357 3.09 22.62 -25.11
N ARG A 358 3.16 22.46 -23.78
CA ARG A 358 3.94 23.31 -22.89
C ARG A 358 5.34 22.72 -22.66
N LYS A 359 6.35 23.59 -22.58
CA LYS A 359 7.68 23.22 -22.07
C LYS A 359 7.61 23.33 -20.54
N GLY A 360 7.84 22.21 -19.84
CA GLY A 360 7.81 22.15 -18.39
C GLY A 360 6.57 21.45 -17.80
N PRO A 361 6.58 21.18 -16.48
CA PRO A 361 5.48 20.52 -15.78
C PRO A 361 4.21 21.38 -15.85
N ASP A 362 3.07 20.73 -16.14
CA ASP A 362 1.77 21.41 -16.15
C ASP A 362 1.23 21.50 -14.70
N PRO A 363 1.05 22.69 -14.12
CA PRO A 363 0.50 22.85 -12.78
C PRO A 363 -0.89 22.21 -12.60
N ALA A 364 -1.65 22.05 -13.69
CA ALA A 364 -2.94 21.35 -13.66
C ALA A 364 -2.80 19.86 -13.32
N VAL A 365 -1.67 19.25 -13.69
CA VAL A 365 -1.38 17.85 -13.39
C VAL A 365 -1.13 17.62 -11.90
N PHE A 366 -0.41 18.52 -11.25
CA PHE A 366 -0.13 18.41 -9.81
C PHE A 366 -1.38 18.62 -8.97
N GLY A 367 -2.26 19.53 -9.37
CA GLY A 367 -3.57 19.72 -8.76
C GLY A 367 -4.48 18.51 -8.86
N GLU A 368 -4.26 17.63 -9.83
CA GLU A 368 -5.04 16.37 -9.96
C GLU A 368 -4.83 15.42 -8.78
N TYR A 369 -3.58 15.22 -8.34
CA TYR A 369 -3.31 14.33 -7.21
C TYR A 369 -3.85 14.90 -5.89
N VAL A 370 -3.86 16.22 -5.72
CA VAL A 370 -4.53 16.88 -4.59
C VAL A 370 -6.03 16.59 -4.61
N LYS A 371 -6.69 16.74 -5.77
CA LYS A 371 -8.12 16.42 -5.94
C LYS A 371 -8.44 14.96 -5.64
N GLN A 372 -7.55 14.03 -6.04
CA GLN A 372 -7.74 12.61 -5.76
C GLN A 372 -7.63 12.32 -4.25
N VAL A 373 -6.69 12.96 -3.53
CA VAL A 373 -6.59 12.84 -2.07
C VAL A 373 -7.80 13.47 -1.39
N GLU A 374 -8.27 14.63 -1.86
CA GLU A 374 -9.47 15.29 -1.35
C GLU A 374 -10.72 14.41 -1.57
N ALA A 375 -10.88 13.80 -2.75
CA ALA A 375 -11.94 12.84 -3.03
C ALA A 375 -11.89 11.62 -2.12
N ASN A 376 -10.69 11.06 -1.86
CA ASN A 376 -10.55 10.00 -0.87
C ASN A 376 -11.05 10.42 0.50
N ARG A 377 -10.70 11.62 0.96
CA ARG A 377 -11.11 12.16 2.25
C ARG A 377 -12.61 12.44 2.31
N GLU A 378 -13.19 12.94 1.21
CA GLU A 378 -14.63 13.21 1.08
C GLU A 378 -15.45 11.93 1.12
N TYR A 379 -15.06 10.90 0.36
CA TYR A 379 -15.77 9.63 0.30
C TYR A 379 -15.42 8.67 1.42
N THR A 380 -14.45 9.00 2.28
CA THR A 380 -14.06 8.15 3.39
C THR A 380 -15.20 7.97 4.37
N LEU A 381 -15.51 6.70 4.64
CA LEU A 381 -16.42 6.26 5.68
C LEU A 381 -15.60 5.55 6.77
N ASN A 382 -16.02 5.68 8.04
CA ASN A 382 -15.35 5.06 9.20
C ASN A 382 -13.86 5.41 9.37
N ASN A 383 -13.45 6.61 8.99
CA ASN A 383 -12.07 7.11 9.10
C ASN A 383 -11.01 6.24 8.41
N ALA A 384 -11.40 5.49 7.37
CA ALA A 384 -10.51 4.61 6.64
C ALA A 384 -10.11 5.21 5.28
N SER A 385 -9.43 6.34 5.29
CA SER A 385 -8.87 6.93 4.08
C SER A 385 -7.39 6.58 3.89
N GLY A 386 -6.95 6.60 2.64
CA GLY A 386 -5.54 6.42 2.34
C GLY A 386 -5.23 6.34 0.85
N SER A 387 -3.96 6.52 0.57
CA SER A 387 -3.42 6.54 -0.78
C SER A 387 -2.16 5.67 -0.86
N ILE A 388 -2.03 4.89 -1.93
CA ILE A 388 -0.82 4.15 -2.28
C ILE A 388 -0.38 4.59 -3.67
N TYR A 389 0.82 5.15 -3.82
CA TYR A 389 1.27 5.75 -5.07
C TYR A 389 2.14 4.80 -5.89
N PHE A 390 1.73 4.49 -7.12
CA PHE A 390 2.52 3.76 -8.11
C PHE A 390 3.14 4.75 -9.12
N SER A 391 4.42 4.81 -9.25
CA SER A 391 5.43 4.26 -8.39
C SER A 391 6.16 5.40 -7.68
N SER A 392 6.96 5.04 -6.71
CA SER A 392 7.69 5.97 -5.85
C SER A 392 8.55 6.99 -6.60
N ARG A 393 9.20 6.58 -7.72
CA ARG A 393 10.03 7.47 -8.54
C ARG A 393 9.27 8.70 -9.09
N GLY A 394 7.94 8.64 -9.13
CA GLY A 394 7.11 9.77 -9.53
C GLY A 394 6.85 10.78 -8.41
N LEU A 395 7.23 10.49 -7.15
CA LEU A 395 7.08 11.39 -6.01
C LEU A 395 8.33 12.22 -5.75
N TYR A 396 9.51 11.72 -6.08
CA TYR A 396 10.78 12.41 -5.88
C TYR A 396 11.55 12.52 -7.18
N GLY A 397 12.13 13.67 -7.40
CA GLY A 397 12.60 14.14 -8.69
C GLY A 397 13.83 13.47 -9.25
N ARG A 398 13.68 12.26 -9.78
CA ARG A 398 14.67 11.71 -10.71
C ARG A 398 14.52 12.25 -12.13
N ASN A 399 13.33 12.77 -12.48
CA ASN A 399 13.11 13.50 -13.73
C ASN A 399 12.67 14.94 -13.44
N PRO A 400 13.10 15.93 -14.24
CA PRO A 400 12.59 17.30 -14.10
C PRO A 400 11.06 17.32 -14.18
N GLY A 401 10.40 17.60 -13.07
CA GLY A 401 8.93 17.62 -12.94
C GLY A 401 8.33 16.59 -12.00
N ASP A 402 9.01 15.48 -11.69
CA ASP A 402 8.46 14.43 -10.80
C ASP A 402 8.46 14.91 -9.33
N ALA A 403 9.51 15.61 -8.87
CA ALA A 403 9.59 16.22 -7.54
C ALA A 403 8.39 17.10 -7.19
N ALA A 404 7.80 17.74 -8.18
CA ALA A 404 6.68 18.66 -7.97
C ALA A 404 5.39 17.98 -7.49
N VAL A 405 5.21 16.67 -7.70
CA VAL A 405 4.06 15.93 -7.14
C VAL A 405 4.24 15.76 -5.64
N GLY A 406 5.40 15.26 -5.20
CA GLY A 406 5.72 15.12 -3.77
C GLY A 406 5.63 16.46 -3.02
N ASP A 407 6.26 17.51 -3.55
CA ASP A 407 6.21 18.86 -2.97
C ASP A 407 4.77 19.41 -2.89
N THR A 408 3.96 19.13 -3.91
CA THR A 408 2.56 19.56 -3.95
C THR A 408 1.75 18.81 -2.89
N LEU A 409 1.91 17.49 -2.77
CA LEU A 409 1.26 16.70 -1.73
C LEU A 409 1.69 17.15 -0.33
N MET A 410 2.98 17.40 -0.10
CA MET A 410 3.49 17.93 1.16
C MET A 410 2.87 19.28 1.51
N LYS A 411 2.77 20.17 0.53
CA LYS A 411 2.22 21.50 0.75
C LYS A 411 0.73 21.49 1.09
N TYR A 412 -0.05 20.66 0.41
CA TYR A 412 -1.51 20.74 0.47
C TYR A 412 -2.18 19.58 1.22
N CYS A 413 -1.56 18.42 1.28
CA CYS A 413 -2.19 17.20 1.81
C CYS A 413 -1.44 16.57 2.99
N TYR A 414 -0.10 16.65 3.03
CA TYR A 414 0.72 15.83 3.94
C TYR A 414 1.67 16.65 4.82
N ASN A 415 1.34 17.91 5.11
CA ASN A 415 2.18 18.82 5.90
C ASN A 415 2.29 18.47 7.40
N THR A 416 1.52 17.48 7.88
CA THR A 416 1.65 16.87 9.21
C THR A 416 1.85 15.37 9.06
N LEU A 417 2.46 14.71 10.06
CA LEU A 417 2.46 13.26 10.15
C LEU A 417 1.03 12.74 10.33
N ALA A 418 0.78 11.50 9.91
CA ALA A 418 -0.46 10.80 10.16
C ALA A 418 -0.18 9.41 10.75
N LEU A 419 -1.16 8.85 11.42
CA LEU A 419 -1.20 7.46 11.85
C LEU A 419 -2.02 6.65 10.83
N ASN A 420 -1.73 5.37 10.72
CA ASN A 420 -2.56 4.49 9.90
C ASN A 420 -3.95 4.29 10.54
N PRO A 421 -5.01 4.04 9.75
CA PRO A 421 -6.34 3.76 10.27
C PRO A 421 -6.37 2.53 11.17
N VAL A 422 -7.16 2.57 12.25
CA VAL A 422 -7.29 1.49 13.23
C VAL A 422 -8.01 0.29 12.62
N ILE A 423 -7.50 -0.91 12.82
CA ILE A 423 -8.18 -2.17 12.48
C ILE A 423 -9.18 -2.50 13.60
N THR A 424 -10.44 -2.15 13.39
CA THR A 424 -11.48 -2.29 14.43
C THR A 424 -12.11 -3.68 14.50
N TRP A 425 -11.98 -4.50 13.46
CA TRP A 425 -12.60 -5.85 13.38
C TRP A 425 -11.72 -6.97 13.94
N LYS A 426 -10.48 -6.66 14.33
CA LYS A 426 -9.58 -7.63 14.98
C LYS A 426 -9.47 -7.34 16.47
N LYS A 427 -9.37 -8.41 17.26
CA LYS A 427 -9.16 -8.28 18.70
C LYS A 427 -7.71 -7.94 19.00
N ALA A 428 -7.42 -6.67 19.19
CA ALA A 428 -6.11 -6.20 19.61
C ALA A 428 -5.87 -6.46 21.12
N PRO A 429 -4.63 -6.78 21.53
CA PRO A 429 -4.28 -6.85 22.93
C PRO A 429 -4.28 -5.44 23.57
N ASN A 430 -4.67 -5.33 24.81
CA ASN A 430 -4.44 -4.09 25.57
C ASN A 430 -2.96 -4.05 26.01
N LEU A 431 -2.20 -3.08 25.48
CA LEU A 431 -0.78 -2.89 25.78
C LEU A 431 -0.54 -1.89 26.90
N GLY A 432 -1.58 -1.13 27.32
CA GLY A 432 -1.45 -0.12 28.37
C GLY A 432 -0.61 1.10 27.95
N GLU A 433 -0.01 1.73 28.92
CA GLU A 433 0.83 2.92 28.74
C GLU A 433 2.33 2.61 28.98
N VAL A 434 3.21 3.47 28.47
CA VAL A 434 4.66 3.35 28.74
C VAL A 434 4.97 3.63 30.21
N SER A 435 6.01 2.97 30.76
CA SER A 435 6.55 3.26 32.11
C SER A 435 7.89 3.99 32.02
N ASN A 436 8.28 4.65 33.13
CA ASN A 436 9.56 5.33 33.32
C ASN A 436 9.94 6.34 32.20
N ALA A 437 8.92 6.99 31.60
CA ALA A 437 9.16 7.99 30.57
C ALA A 437 9.93 9.21 31.14
N SER A 438 11.03 9.57 30.49
CA SER A 438 11.91 10.65 30.97
C SER A 438 12.63 11.34 29.80
N LEU A 439 13.05 12.60 30.04
CA LEU A 439 13.89 13.37 29.12
C LEU A 439 15.26 13.63 29.74
N LYS A 440 16.33 13.12 29.08
CA LYS A 440 17.71 13.36 29.50
C LYS A 440 18.55 13.79 28.29
N LYS A 441 19.23 14.94 28.40
CA LYS A 441 20.12 15.49 27.34
C LYS A 441 19.47 15.52 25.94
N GLY A 442 18.17 15.84 25.87
CA GLY A 442 17.43 15.91 24.61
C GLY A 442 16.96 14.56 24.03
N VAL A 443 17.17 13.45 24.76
CA VAL A 443 16.67 12.13 24.43
C VAL A 443 15.48 11.79 25.34
N LEU A 444 14.33 11.50 24.75
CA LEU A 444 13.21 10.84 25.41
C LEU A 444 13.53 9.35 25.55
N ASN A 445 13.28 8.78 26.72
CA ASN A 445 13.48 7.36 27.02
C ASN A 445 12.26 6.85 27.80
N TRP A 446 11.90 5.60 27.60
CA TRP A 446 10.85 4.90 28.33
C TRP A 446 11.15 3.39 28.34
N ASP A 447 10.44 2.63 29.16
CA ASP A 447 10.60 1.18 29.17
C ASP A 447 9.97 0.57 27.92
N LYS A 448 10.65 -0.42 27.33
CA LYS A 448 10.12 -1.14 26.16
C LYS A 448 8.88 -1.95 26.55
N VAL A 449 7.83 -1.81 25.76
CA VAL A 449 6.64 -2.66 25.84
C VAL A 449 6.78 -3.79 24.85
N GLU A 450 6.61 -5.03 25.31
CA GLU A 450 6.69 -6.23 24.47
C GLU A 450 5.44 -7.09 24.62
N LYS A 451 4.96 -7.66 23.50
CA LYS A 451 3.80 -8.54 23.49
C LYS A 451 3.96 -9.66 22.46
N GLY A 452 4.61 -10.72 22.85
CA GLY A 452 4.85 -11.87 22.00
C GLY A 452 5.57 -11.47 20.69
N ARG A 453 5.01 -11.84 19.53
CA ARG A 453 5.52 -11.47 18.20
C ARG A 453 4.93 -10.19 17.62
N SER A 454 3.93 -9.59 18.29
CA SER A 454 3.28 -8.38 17.80
C SER A 454 4.24 -7.20 17.76
N ILE A 455 4.16 -6.42 16.68
CA ILE A 455 4.94 -5.19 16.55
C ILE A 455 4.37 -4.14 17.50
N VAL A 456 5.25 -3.57 18.33
CA VAL A 456 4.94 -2.45 19.19
C VAL A 456 5.75 -1.25 18.74
N LYS A 457 5.06 -0.16 18.52
CA LYS A 457 5.58 1.16 18.12
C LYS A 457 5.21 2.18 19.19
N TYR A 458 5.72 3.38 19.04
CA TYR A 458 5.40 4.51 19.93
C TYR A 458 5.14 5.75 19.09
N THR A 459 4.11 6.51 19.47
CA THR A 459 3.89 7.85 18.96
C THR A 459 4.49 8.86 19.93
N ILE A 460 5.14 9.89 19.41
CA ILE A 460 5.84 10.90 20.17
C ILE A 460 5.27 12.25 19.78
N TYR A 461 4.78 12.98 20.79
CA TYR A 461 4.21 14.31 20.61
C TYR A 461 5.10 15.37 21.27
N ALA A 462 5.18 16.55 20.63
CA ALA A 462 5.86 17.73 21.18
C ALA A 462 4.89 18.91 21.17
N VAL A 463 4.37 19.24 22.34
CA VAL A 463 3.35 20.27 22.53
C VAL A 463 3.96 21.52 23.15
N PRO A 464 3.74 22.73 22.60
CA PRO A 464 4.25 23.97 23.20
C PRO A 464 3.77 24.14 24.66
N ASN A 465 4.64 24.57 25.56
CA ASN A 465 4.33 24.71 27.00
C ASN A 465 3.13 25.62 27.32
N LYS A 466 2.78 26.53 26.39
CA LYS A 466 1.59 27.39 26.50
C LYS A 466 0.27 26.68 26.23
N VAL A 467 0.30 25.46 25.69
CA VAL A 467 -0.86 24.64 25.36
C VAL A 467 -1.08 23.64 26.47
N SER A 468 -2.26 23.66 27.09
CA SER A 468 -2.61 22.70 28.16
C SER A 468 -2.84 21.30 27.56
N TYR A 469 -2.85 20.26 28.41
CA TYR A 469 -3.14 18.90 27.99
C TYR A 469 -4.53 18.81 27.30
N ALA A 470 -5.56 19.38 27.94
CA ALA A 470 -6.92 19.41 27.37
C ALA A 470 -6.99 20.13 26.01
N ALA A 471 -6.24 21.23 25.84
CA ALA A 471 -6.20 21.96 24.55
C ALA A 471 -5.35 21.26 23.48
N ALA A 472 -4.55 20.27 23.87
CA ALA A 472 -3.76 19.45 22.93
C ALA A 472 -4.51 18.22 22.43
N MET A 473 -5.66 17.90 23.02
CA MET A 473 -6.50 16.77 22.58
C MET A 473 -7.13 17.06 21.22
N SER A 474 -7.29 16.03 20.43
CA SER A 474 -8.02 16.08 19.16
C SER A 474 -9.51 16.31 19.39
N LYS A 475 -10.15 17.06 18.51
CA LYS A 475 -11.58 17.40 18.62
C LYS A 475 -12.52 16.21 18.40
N ASP A 476 -12.04 15.21 17.67
CA ASP A 476 -12.77 13.97 17.38
C ASP A 476 -12.61 12.89 18.47
N GLY A 477 -11.88 13.20 19.53
CA GLY A 477 -11.64 12.28 20.66
C GLY A 477 -10.55 11.22 20.41
N ASP A 478 -9.85 11.27 19.28
CA ASP A 478 -8.76 10.34 18.96
C ASP A 478 -7.43 10.80 19.60
N GLY A 479 -7.37 10.86 20.93
CA GLY A 479 -6.16 11.18 21.67
C GLY A 479 -5.61 12.59 21.38
N LEU A 480 -4.28 12.74 21.31
CA LEU A 480 -3.63 14.03 21.02
C LEU A 480 -3.75 14.40 19.53
N ASP A 481 -3.87 15.69 19.25
CA ASP A 481 -4.01 16.25 17.90
C ASP A 481 -2.74 16.00 17.06
N ALA A 482 -2.95 15.59 15.79
CA ALA A 482 -1.90 15.26 14.82
C ALA A 482 -0.89 16.41 14.58
N LYS A 483 -1.30 17.67 14.74
CA LYS A 483 -0.38 18.83 14.60
C LYS A 483 0.77 18.82 15.60
N TYR A 484 0.65 18.06 16.70
CA TYR A 484 1.71 17.88 17.69
C TYR A 484 2.47 16.57 17.53
N LEU A 485 2.03 15.68 16.65
CA LEU A 485 2.72 14.40 16.37
C LEU A 485 4.08 14.71 15.74
N LEU A 486 5.14 14.32 16.46
CA LEU A 486 6.53 14.58 16.07
C LEU A 486 7.15 13.41 15.33
N ALA A 487 6.87 12.19 15.82
CA ALA A 487 7.46 10.97 15.25
C ALA A 487 6.67 9.72 15.62
N ILE A 488 6.88 8.67 14.82
CA ILE A 488 6.61 7.28 15.16
C ILE A 488 7.96 6.60 15.35
N SER A 489 8.12 5.79 16.41
CA SER A 489 9.35 5.08 16.72
C SER A 489 9.07 3.60 16.99
N TYR A 490 9.94 2.72 16.50
CA TYR A 490 9.96 1.30 16.84
C TYR A 490 10.93 1.02 18.00
N ASP A 491 11.69 2.03 18.43
CA ASP A 491 12.62 1.97 19.54
C ASP A 491 12.02 2.67 20.78
N ASN A 492 12.46 2.30 21.98
CA ASN A 492 12.03 2.87 23.26
C ASN A 492 12.84 4.11 23.68
N LYS A 493 13.46 4.76 22.71
CA LYS A 493 14.16 6.05 22.85
C LYS A 493 13.98 6.90 21.60
N TYR A 494 14.03 8.22 21.76
CA TYR A 494 13.92 9.15 20.64
C TYR A 494 14.75 10.42 20.87
N GLN A 495 15.66 10.72 19.93
CA GLN A 495 16.43 11.95 19.95
C GLN A 495 15.59 13.12 19.45
N LEU A 496 15.25 14.06 20.32
CA LEU A 496 14.48 15.24 19.93
C LEU A 496 15.27 16.15 19.00
N PRO A 497 14.65 16.65 17.91
CA PRO A 497 15.24 17.72 17.09
C PRO A 497 15.58 18.95 17.95
N LYS A 498 16.72 19.61 17.68
CA LYS A 498 17.19 20.78 18.47
C LYS A 498 16.10 21.83 18.69
N LYS A 499 15.30 22.13 17.65
CA LYS A 499 14.18 23.10 17.72
C LYS A 499 13.06 22.68 18.66
N LYS A 500 12.98 21.41 19.02
CA LYS A 500 11.94 20.85 19.88
C LYS A 500 12.42 20.54 21.31
N GLN A 501 13.69 20.75 21.65
CA GLN A 501 14.24 20.42 22.97
C GLN A 501 13.88 21.43 24.07
N LYS A 502 13.43 22.64 23.71
CA LYS A 502 13.02 23.69 24.65
C LYS A 502 11.63 24.20 24.33
N GLY A 503 10.92 24.68 25.35
CA GLY A 503 9.61 25.31 25.18
C GLY A 503 8.46 24.34 24.93
N HIS A 504 8.66 23.04 25.10
CA HIS A 504 7.68 21.99 24.90
C HIS A 504 7.59 21.05 26.11
N TRP A 505 6.41 20.50 26.33
CA TRP A 505 6.19 19.24 26.99
C TRP A 505 5.96 18.16 25.95
N TYR A 506 6.11 16.91 26.35
CA TYR A 506 6.05 15.77 25.42
C TYR A 506 5.06 14.76 25.93
N ALA A 507 4.55 13.93 25.01
CA ALA A 507 3.82 12.73 25.35
C ALA A 507 4.35 11.57 24.53
N VAL A 508 4.35 10.38 25.13
CA VAL A 508 4.68 9.11 24.49
C VAL A 508 3.50 8.18 24.70
N CYS A 509 2.98 7.60 23.60
CA CYS A 509 1.93 6.60 23.65
C CYS A 509 2.45 5.29 23.08
N VAL A 510 2.00 4.17 23.61
CA VAL A 510 2.13 2.89 22.92
C VAL A 510 1.27 2.93 21.67
N TYR A 511 1.76 2.39 20.57
CA TYR A 511 1.08 2.29 19.28
C TYR A 511 1.29 0.88 18.72
N ASP A 512 0.23 0.10 18.57
CA ASP A 512 0.32 -1.31 18.21
C ASP A 512 0.27 -1.57 16.70
N GLY A 513 0.44 -2.83 16.29
CA GLY A 513 0.33 -3.27 14.89
C GLY A 513 -1.08 -3.13 14.29
N TYR A 514 -2.11 -3.02 15.14
CA TYR A 514 -3.49 -2.75 14.71
C TYR A 514 -3.80 -1.26 14.55
N SER A 515 -2.81 -0.42 14.80
CA SER A 515 -2.88 1.05 14.81
C SER A 515 -3.70 1.64 15.96
N ASN A 516 -3.87 0.92 17.06
CA ASN A 516 -4.38 1.53 18.30
C ASN A 516 -3.30 2.38 18.96
N GLU A 517 -3.66 3.58 19.33
CA GLU A 517 -2.84 4.46 20.16
C GLU A 517 -3.39 4.44 21.59
N PHE A 518 -2.53 4.10 22.54
CA PHE A 518 -2.91 3.97 23.94
C PHE A 518 -2.72 5.28 24.72
N THR A 519 -3.01 5.25 26.01
CA THR A 519 -2.98 6.44 26.89
C THR A 519 -1.64 7.17 26.83
N PRO A 520 -1.64 8.51 26.62
CA PRO A 520 -0.42 9.31 26.60
C PRO A 520 0.22 9.44 27.99
N VAL A 521 1.51 9.13 28.09
CA VAL A 521 2.33 9.44 29.26
C VAL A 521 3.10 10.73 28.99
N THR A 522 2.87 11.74 29.84
CA THR A 522 3.46 13.07 29.64
C THR A 522 4.83 13.20 30.30
N VAL A 523 5.73 13.90 29.63
CA VAL A 523 7.09 14.23 30.13
C VAL A 523 7.25 15.75 30.11
N ASN A 524 7.76 16.32 31.22
CA ASN A 524 7.93 17.76 31.41
C ASN A 524 6.62 18.59 31.39
N TYR A 525 5.47 17.96 31.56
CA TYR A 525 4.21 18.68 31.73
C TYR A 525 4.03 19.16 33.15
N LYS A 526 3.78 20.47 33.35
CA LYS A 526 3.68 21.11 34.69
C LYS A 526 2.24 21.42 35.11
N GLY A 527 1.25 21.17 34.23
CA GLY A 527 -0.17 21.37 34.56
C GLY A 527 -0.84 20.13 35.15
N LYS A 528 -2.10 20.29 35.61
CA LYS A 528 -2.96 19.13 35.91
C LYS A 528 -3.48 18.54 34.60
N LYS A 529 -3.51 17.20 34.51
CA LYS A 529 -4.12 16.48 33.39
C LYS A 529 -5.64 16.63 33.38
#